data_79b8efa0faae85775792deddbf2bd9bb
#
_entry.id   79b8efa0faae85775792deddbf2bd9bb
#
_cell.length_a   1.000
_cell.length_b   1.000
_cell.length_c   1.000
_cell.angle_alpha   90.00
_cell.angle_beta   90.00
_cell.angle_gamma   90.00
#
_symmetry.space_group_name_H-M   'P 1'
#
loop_
_entity.id
_entity.type
_entity.pdbx_description
1 polymer ?
#
loop_
_entity_poly.entity_id
_entity_poly.type
_entity_poly.pdbx_seq_one_letter_code
_entity_poly.pdbx_strand_id
1 'polypeptide(L)'
;MKYEKEFTVALAGNPNVGKSTVFNALTGLKQHTGNWVGKTVGNAAGSYTYNNNKYLITDLPGTYSLCAHSAEEIIACRHICLEKPNVTVIVCDASCLERNLNLVLQITEITSKAVLCVNMMDEAEKKNIKTDITKLSQQLGIPVAATSAPVSYTHLRAHETLR
;
A
#
# COMPACT_ATOMS: atom_id res chain seq x y z
N MET A 1 -7.39 24.83 8.72
CA MET A 1 -8.40 23.78 8.99
C MET A 1 -7.86 22.88 10.09
N LYS A 2 -8.66 22.60 11.10
CA LYS A 2 -8.25 21.70 12.21
C LYS A 2 -8.77 20.31 11.85
N TYR A 3 -7.85 19.35 11.60
CA TYR A 3 -8.22 17.97 11.36
C TYR A 3 -8.68 17.31 12.66
N GLU A 4 -9.64 16.37 12.58
CA GLU A 4 -10.12 15.66 13.76
C GLU A 4 -9.11 14.62 14.24
N LYS A 5 -8.50 13.90 13.28
CA LYS A 5 -7.49 12.87 13.55
C LYS A 5 -6.41 12.86 12.47
N GLU A 6 -5.23 12.38 12.83
CA GLU A 6 -4.14 12.13 11.89
C GLU A 6 -3.77 10.63 11.95
N PHE A 7 -3.65 10.01 10.79
CA PHE A 7 -3.32 8.60 10.63
C PHE A 7 -2.05 8.44 9.81
N THR A 8 -1.22 7.47 10.18
CA THR A 8 -0.01 7.09 9.43
C THR A 8 -0.28 5.85 8.59
N VAL A 9 0.11 5.90 7.33
CA VAL A 9 -0.08 4.82 6.35
C VAL A 9 1.27 4.47 5.75
N ALA A 10 1.67 3.21 5.81
CA ALA A 10 2.81 2.70 5.05
C ALA A 10 2.31 2.09 3.74
N LEU A 11 2.96 2.43 2.63
CA LEU A 11 2.68 1.83 1.33
C LEU A 11 3.82 0.86 0.98
N ALA A 12 3.54 -0.43 1.03
CA ALA A 12 4.48 -1.51 0.75
C ALA A 12 4.11 -2.23 -0.56
N GLY A 13 5.03 -2.98 -1.14
CA GLY A 13 4.77 -3.80 -2.32
C GLY A 13 6.04 -4.15 -3.06
N ASN A 14 5.93 -5.13 -3.96
CA ASN A 14 7.03 -5.55 -4.80
C ASN A 14 7.45 -4.43 -5.78
N PRO A 15 8.65 -4.47 -6.34
CA PRO A 15 9.01 -3.57 -7.43
C PRO A 15 8.05 -3.70 -8.63
N ASN A 16 7.72 -2.57 -9.26
CA ASN A 16 6.93 -2.47 -10.49
C ASN A 16 5.44 -2.91 -10.39
N VAL A 17 4.86 -3.00 -9.19
CA VAL A 17 3.43 -3.29 -9.00
C VAL A 17 2.53 -2.05 -9.13
N GLY A 18 3.08 -0.91 -9.54
CA GLY A 18 2.35 0.36 -9.62
C GLY A 18 2.19 1.09 -8.28
N LYS A 19 3.04 0.77 -7.30
CA LYS A 19 3.00 1.38 -5.95
C LYS A 19 3.08 2.90 -6.00
N SER A 20 4.02 3.48 -6.75
CA SER A 20 4.14 4.94 -6.93
C SER A 20 2.93 5.55 -7.63
N THR A 21 2.26 4.81 -8.51
CA THR A 21 1.01 5.27 -9.15
C THR A 21 -0.11 5.36 -8.13
N VAL A 22 -0.25 4.35 -7.26
CA VAL A 22 -1.22 4.37 -6.15
C VAL A 22 -0.89 5.51 -5.18
N PHE A 23 0.38 5.70 -4.83
CA PHE A 23 0.84 6.81 -3.99
C PHE A 23 0.45 8.18 -4.58
N ASN A 24 0.74 8.39 -5.87
CA ASN A 24 0.40 9.64 -6.56
C ASN A 24 -1.12 9.85 -6.66
N ALA A 25 -1.88 8.79 -6.89
CA ALA A 25 -3.34 8.86 -6.93
C ALA A 25 -3.92 9.28 -5.58
N LEU A 26 -3.41 8.77 -4.47
CA LEU A 26 -3.86 9.11 -3.12
C LEU A 26 -3.44 10.52 -2.70
N THR A 27 -2.22 10.94 -3.03
CA THR A 27 -1.65 12.22 -2.60
C THR A 27 -1.90 13.38 -3.56
N GLY A 28 -2.55 13.15 -4.70
CA GLY A 28 -2.84 14.17 -5.71
C GLY A 28 -1.59 14.66 -6.46
N LEU A 29 -0.66 13.78 -6.79
CA LEU A 29 0.60 14.07 -7.52
C LEU A 29 1.54 15.08 -6.80
N LYS A 30 1.30 15.35 -5.53
CA LYS A 30 2.18 16.18 -4.73
C LYS A 30 3.21 15.30 -4.03
N GLN A 31 4.16 14.76 -4.80
CA GLN A 31 5.39 14.25 -4.22
C GLN A 31 6.14 15.41 -3.59
N HIS A 32 6.03 15.57 -2.29
CA HIS A 32 7.04 16.28 -1.54
C HIS A 32 8.16 15.29 -1.24
N THR A 33 9.20 15.29 -2.05
CA THR A 33 10.52 14.79 -1.66
C THR A 33 11.05 15.74 -0.57
N GLY A 34 10.42 15.71 0.58
CA GLY A 34 10.77 16.53 1.74
C GLY A 34 11.48 15.65 2.74
N ASN A 35 12.75 15.98 3.02
CA ASN A 35 13.41 15.53 4.22
C ASN A 35 12.64 16.06 5.44
N TRP A 36 11.77 15.23 6.00
CA TRP A 36 11.23 15.48 7.31
C TRP A 36 12.33 15.24 8.31
N VAL A 37 12.59 16.22 9.18
CA VAL A 37 13.60 16.14 10.22
C VAL A 37 13.42 14.83 11.00
N GLY A 38 14.43 13.94 10.91
CA GLY A 38 14.49 12.67 11.64
C GLY A 38 14.22 11.40 10.84
N LYS A 39 13.99 11.44 9.50
CA LYS A 39 13.76 10.24 8.68
C LYS A 39 14.88 9.98 7.67
N THR A 40 15.30 8.73 7.64
CA THR A 40 16.35 8.13 6.82
C THR A 40 16.11 8.35 5.33
N VAL A 41 17.18 8.57 4.60
CA VAL A 41 17.29 8.76 3.15
C VAL A 41 16.43 7.75 2.37
N GLY A 42 15.52 8.24 1.51
CA GLY A 42 14.98 7.46 0.38
C GLY A 42 13.47 7.24 0.32
N ASN A 43 12.68 7.52 1.37
CA ASN A 43 11.24 7.28 1.33
C ASN A 43 10.47 8.53 0.88
N ALA A 44 9.65 8.43 -0.16
CA ALA A 44 8.73 9.50 -0.50
C ALA A 44 7.61 9.55 0.55
N ALA A 45 7.27 10.76 0.99
CA ALA A 45 6.16 10.98 1.92
C ALA A 45 5.15 11.95 1.30
N GLY A 46 3.89 11.72 1.55
CA GLY A 46 2.79 12.56 1.08
C GLY A 46 1.64 12.56 2.08
N SER A 47 0.64 13.37 1.82
CA SER A 47 -0.56 13.38 2.65
C SER A 47 -1.80 13.65 1.83
N TYR A 48 -2.93 13.13 2.29
CA TYR A 48 -4.24 13.49 1.78
C TYR A 48 -5.23 13.67 2.94
N THR A 49 -6.34 14.33 2.66
CA THR A 49 -7.41 14.56 3.63
C THR A 49 -8.68 13.89 3.15
N TYR A 50 -9.32 13.15 4.04
CA TYR A 50 -10.59 12.50 3.77
C TYR A 50 -11.45 12.51 5.04
N ASN A 51 -12.73 12.87 4.93
CA ASN A 51 -13.68 12.96 6.04
C ASN A 51 -13.11 13.70 7.27
N ASN A 52 -12.53 14.90 7.07
CA ASN A 52 -11.87 15.72 8.09
C ASN A 52 -10.66 15.04 8.80
N ASN A 53 -10.23 13.89 8.35
CA ASN A 53 -9.03 13.23 8.84
C ASN A 53 -7.87 13.44 7.88
N LYS A 54 -6.67 13.55 8.43
CA LYS A 54 -5.43 13.65 7.66
C LYS A 54 -4.73 12.29 7.66
N TYR A 55 -4.28 11.87 6.48
CA TYR A 55 -3.53 10.63 6.29
C TYR A 55 -2.13 10.98 5.79
N LEU A 56 -1.13 10.58 6.56
CA LEU A 56 0.29 10.70 6.20
C LEU A 56 0.73 9.39 5.58
N ILE A 57 1.10 9.40 4.31
CA ILE A 57 1.53 8.22 3.58
C ILE A 57 3.04 8.22 3.44
N THR A 58 3.68 7.12 3.79
CA THR A 58 5.09 6.85 3.53
C THR A 58 5.19 5.77 2.46
N ASP A 59 5.80 6.09 1.31
CA ASP A 59 6.09 5.12 0.24
C ASP A 59 7.38 4.37 0.60
N LEU A 60 7.26 3.08 0.91
CA LEU A 60 8.41 2.25 1.26
C LEU A 60 9.14 1.77 -0.01
N PRO A 61 10.43 1.47 0.05
CA PRO A 61 11.14 0.85 -1.06
C PRO A 61 10.45 -0.44 -1.52
N GLY A 62 10.44 -0.70 -2.83
CA GLY A 62 9.90 -1.95 -3.37
C GLY A 62 10.77 -3.12 -2.97
N THR A 63 10.16 -4.13 -2.33
CA THR A 63 10.86 -5.33 -1.85
C THR A 63 10.08 -6.59 -2.20
N TYR A 64 10.78 -7.72 -2.26
CA TYR A 64 10.16 -9.03 -2.46
C TYR A 64 9.91 -9.79 -1.17
N SER A 65 10.58 -9.37 -0.09
CA SER A 65 10.47 -9.96 1.24
C SER A 65 10.84 -8.96 2.33
N LEU A 66 10.62 -9.33 3.59
CA LEU A 66 11.06 -8.58 4.77
C LEU A 66 12.22 -9.28 5.52
N CYS A 67 12.93 -10.19 4.84
CA CYS A 67 13.99 -11.00 5.48
C CYS A 67 15.28 -10.24 5.79
N ALA A 68 15.32 -8.93 5.54
CA ALA A 68 16.43 -8.03 5.88
C ALA A 68 17.78 -8.37 5.23
N HIS A 69 17.75 -8.91 3.99
CA HIS A 69 18.97 -9.21 3.21
C HIS A 69 19.44 -8.02 2.36
N SER A 70 18.53 -7.09 2.00
CA SER A 70 18.86 -5.87 1.27
C SER A 70 18.58 -4.62 2.10
N ALA A 71 19.14 -3.47 1.66
CA ALA A 71 18.88 -2.20 2.32
C ALA A 71 17.39 -1.82 2.27
N GLU A 72 16.74 -2.11 1.15
CA GLU A 72 15.31 -1.86 0.92
C GLU A 72 14.45 -2.70 1.86
N GLU A 73 14.78 -3.99 2.04
CA GLU A 73 14.08 -4.90 2.95
C GLU A 73 14.25 -4.45 4.41
N ILE A 74 15.46 -4.04 4.80
CA ILE A 74 15.74 -3.52 6.14
C ILE A 74 14.89 -2.27 6.42
N ILE A 75 14.83 -1.34 5.47
CA ILE A 75 14.04 -0.11 5.61
C ILE A 75 12.55 -0.43 5.74
N ALA A 76 12.00 -1.29 4.87
CA ALA A 76 10.61 -1.67 4.90
C ALA A 76 10.24 -2.41 6.20
N CYS A 77 11.04 -3.41 6.58
CA CYS A 77 10.86 -4.17 7.82
C CYS A 77 10.89 -3.24 9.05
N ARG A 78 11.91 -2.39 9.14
CA ARG A 78 12.06 -1.45 10.24
C ARG A 78 10.86 -0.50 10.35
N HIS A 79 10.40 0.05 9.24
CA HIS A 79 9.25 0.96 9.24
C HIS A 79 7.98 0.28 9.75
N ILE A 80 7.68 -0.93 9.25
CA ILE A 80 6.48 -1.69 9.64
C ILE A 80 6.56 -2.14 11.11
N CYS A 81 7.72 -2.67 11.54
CA CYS A 81 7.88 -3.27 12.87
C CYS A 81 8.05 -2.22 13.97
N LEU A 82 8.82 -1.16 13.74
CA LEU A 82 9.21 -0.19 14.77
C LEU A 82 8.35 1.07 14.75
N GLU A 83 8.07 1.63 13.59
CA GLU A 83 7.25 2.84 13.48
C GLU A 83 5.74 2.53 13.62
N LYS A 84 5.33 1.27 13.40
CA LYS A 84 3.98 0.75 13.61
C LYS A 84 2.89 1.65 13.03
N PRO A 85 2.83 1.83 11.71
CA PRO A 85 1.83 2.68 11.07
C PRO A 85 0.41 2.23 11.45
N ASN A 86 -0.55 3.16 11.41
CA ASN A 86 -1.95 2.84 11.69
C ASN A 86 -2.50 1.82 10.70
N VAL A 87 -2.03 1.86 9.44
CA VAL A 87 -2.37 0.90 8.39
C VAL A 87 -1.16 0.68 7.48
N THR A 88 -0.94 -0.57 7.06
CA THR A 88 0.00 -0.93 5.98
C THR A 88 -0.81 -1.32 4.75
N VAL A 89 -0.74 -0.54 3.69
CA VAL A 89 -1.35 -0.86 2.39
C VAL A 89 -0.31 -1.61 1.56
N ILE A 90 -0.64 -2.84 1.17
CA ILE A 90 0.26 -3.69 0.39
C ILE A 90 -0.22 -3.69 -1.05
N VAL A 91 0.57 -3.17 -1.97
CA VAL A 91 0.22 -3.11 -3.39
C VAL A 91 0.78 -4.34 -4.10
N CYS A 92 -0.10 -5.06 -4.79
CA CYS A 92 0.21 -6.24 -5.59
C CYS A 92 -0.26 -6.06 -7.04
N ASP A 93 0.43 -6.71 -7.97
CA ASP A 93 0.02 -6.79 -9.36
C ASP A 93 -0.91 -8.01 -9.55
N ALA A 94 -2.14 -7.75 -10.03
CA ALA A 94 -3.13 -8.79 -10.30
C ALA A 94 -2.67 -9.82 -11.32
N SER A 95 -1.79 -9.44 -12.24
CA SER A 95 -1.30 -10.34 -13.31
C SER A 95 -0.21 -11.31 -12.85
N CYS A 96 0.39 -11.07 -11.66
CA CYS A 96 1.40 -11.94 -11.06
C CYS A 96 1.23 -12.04 -9.53
N LEU A 97 -0.02 -12.17 -9.10
CA LEU A 97 -0.41 -12.14 -7.69
C LEU A 97 0.32 -13.20 -6.85
N GLU A 98 0.47 -14.41 -7.36
CA GLU A 98 1.17 -15.51 -6.68
C GLU A 98 2.57 -15.11 -6.19
N ARG A 99 3.34 -14.45 -7.05
CA ARG A 99 4.68 -13.94 -6.71
C ARG A 99 4.64 -12.89 -5.62
N ASN A 100 3.58 -12.08 -5.58
CA ASN A 100 3.45 -10.98 -4.64
C ASN A 100 2.95 -11.45 -3.26
N LEU A 101 2.25 -12.58 -3.19
CA LEU A 101 1.68 -13.10 -1.95
C LEU A 101 2.72 -13.39 -0.86
N ASN A 102 3.96 -13.71 -1.22
CA ASN A 102 5.02 -13.94 -0.24
C ASN A 102 5.21 -12.72 0.69
N LEU A 103 5.31 -11.52 0.11
CA LEU A 103 5.42 -10.28 0.88
C LEU A 103 4.14 -9.99 1.69
N VAL A 104 2.96 -10.26 1.10
CA VAL A 104 1.68 -10.09 1.78
C VAL A 104 1.62 -10.93 3.06
N LEU A 105 1.94 -12.21 2.96
CA LEU A 105 1.92 -13.13 4.09
C LEU A 105 2.91 -12.69 5.18
N GLN A 106 4.13 -12.32 4.83
CA GLN A 106 5.10 -11.82 5.79
C GLN A 106 4.62 -10.55 6.53
N ILE A 107 3.97 -9.62 5.81
CA ILE A 107 3.42 -8.41 6.45
C ILE A 107 2.25 -8.76 7.36
N THR A 108 1.35 -9.67 6.96
CA THR A 108 0.20 -10.08 7.79
C THR A 108 0.60 -10.85 9.03
N GLU A 109 1.74 -11.53 9.02
CA GLU A 109 2.32 -12.14 10.23
C GLU A 109 2.83 -11.09 11.24
N ILE A 110 3.29 -9.93 10.74
CA ILE A 110 3.83 -8.85 11.58
C ILE A 110 2.69 -7.96 12.12
N THR A 111 1.69 -7.67 11.31
CA THR A 111 0.61 -6.73 11.67
C THR A 111 -0.74 -7.16 11.12
N SER A 112 -1.77 -7.08 11.99
CA SER A 112 -3.17 -7.25 11.58
C SER A 112 -3.76 -5.98 10.93
N LYS A 113 -3.04 -4.85 10.98
CA LYS A 113 -3.47 -3.57 10.40
C LYS A 113 -2.99 -3.45 8.96
N ALA A 114 -3.34 -4.43 8.13
CA ALA A 114 -2.96 -4.50 6.73
C ALA A 114 -4.19 -4.43 5.82
N VAL A 115 -4.01 -3.85 4.64
CA VAL A 115 -4.98 -3.81 3.54
C VAL A 115 -4.25 -4.22 2.27
N LEU A 116 -4.79 -5.16 1.52
CA LEU A 116 -4.24 -5.54 0.23
C LEU A 116 -4.89 -4.71 -0.90
N CYS A 117 -4.06 -4.04 -1.69
CA CYS A 117 -4.45 -3.34 -2.91
C CYS A 117 -4.01 -4.17 -4.11
N VAL A 118 -4.94 -4.87 -4.75
CA VAL A 118 -4.70 -5.63 -5.98
C VAL A 118 -4.83 -4.67 -7.16
N ASN A 119 -3.71 -4.23 -7.68
CA ASN A 119 -3.59 -3.24 -8.75
C ASN A 119 -3.44 -3.92 -10.13
N MET A 120 -3.52 -3.12 -11.20
CA MET A 120 -3.39 -3.61 -12.59
C MET A 120 -4.45 -4.66 -12.97
N MET A 121 -5.68 -4.52 -12.46
CA MET A 121 -6.78 -5.43 -12.79
C MET A 121 -7.09 -5.46 -14.29
N ASP A 122 -6.95 -4.33 -14.98
CA ASP A 122 -7.09 -4.19 -16.42
C ASP A 122 -6.02 -5.00 -17.20
N GLU A 123 -4.80 -5.04 -16.71
CA GLU A 123 -3.74 -5.88 -17.30
C GLU A 123 -3.98 -7.38 -17.07
N ALA A 124 -4.47 -7.74 -15.91
CA ALA A 124 -4.87 -9.12 -15.61
C ALA A 124 -6.03 -9.57 -16.51
N GLU A 125 -7.03 -8.72 -16.72
CA GLU A 125 -8.16 -9.00 -17.61
C GLU A 125 -7.71 -9.22 -19.05
N LYS A 126 -6.81 -8.38 -19.60
CA LYS A 126 -6.21 -8.57 -20.91
C LYS A 126 -5.48 -9.92 -21.07
N LYS A 127 -4.95 -10.44 -19.98
CA LYS A 127 -4.29 -11.75 -19.92
C LYS A 127 -5.23 -12.90 -19.59
N ASN A 128 -6.55 -12.65 -19.50
CA ASN A 128 -7.58 -13.60 -19.08
C ASN A 128 -7.34 -14.17 -17.67
N ILE A 129 -6.68 -13.41 -16.79
CA ILE A 129 -6.47 -13.76 -15.38
C ILE A 129 -7.62 -13.17 -14.57
N LYS A 130 -8.35 -14.02 -13.87
CA LYS A 130 -9.46 -13.62 -13.00
C LYS A 130 -9.05 -13.79 -11.54
N THR A 131 -9.21 -12.73 -10.76
CA THR A 131 -8.96 -12.73 -9.31
C THR A 131 -10.26 -12.56 -8.57
N ASP A 132 -10.60 -13.52 -7.72
CA ASP A 132 -11.75 -13.43 -6.81
C ASP A 132 -11.32 -12.65 -5.55
N ILE A 133 -11.62 -11.36 -5.54
CA ILE A 133 -11.27 -10.43 -4.47
C ILE A 133 -11.92 -10.82 -3.14
N THR A 134 -13.17 -11.26 -3.17
CA THR A 134 -13.92 -11.66 -1.97
C THR A 134 -13.28 -12.90 -1.33
N LYS A 135 -13.00 -13.92 -2.14
CA LYS A 135 -12.35 -15.13 -1.67
C LYS A 135 -10.94 -14.86 -1.16
N LEU A 136 -10.20 -14.00 -1.85
CA LEU A 136 -8.85 -13.60 -1.43
C LEU A 136 -8.87 -12.91 -0.06
N SER A 137 -9.82 -11.98 0.14
CA SER A 137 -10.01 -11.31 1.44
C SER A 137 -10.34 -12.30 2.55
N GLN A 138 -11.22 -13.26 2.28
CA GLN A 138 -11.59 -14.29 3.25
C GLN A 138 -10.40 -15.19 3.62
N GLN A 139 -9.60 -15.58 2.65
CA GLN A 139 -8.44 -16.46 2.88
C GLN A 139 -7.28 -15.76 3.61
N LEU A 140 -7.05 -14.48 3.31
CA LEU A 140 -5.99 -13.70 3.95
C LEU A 140 -6.42 -13.11 5.31
N GLY A 141 -7.72 -13.03 5.59
CA GLY A 141 -8.25 -12.42 6.81
C GLY A 141 -8.04 -10.90 6.91
N ILE A 142 -7.76 -10.24 5.77
CA ILE A 142 -7.57 -8.79 5.68
C ILE A 142 -8.45 -8.19 4.57
N PRO A 143 -8.79 -6.89 4.65
CA PRO A 143 -9.49 -6.19 3.57
C PRO A 143 -8.69 -6.22 2.27
N VAL A 144 -9.39 -6.43 1.14
CA VAL A 144 -8.80 -6.42 -0.21
C VAL A 144 -9.55 -5.44 -1.08
N ALA A 145 -8.84 -4.52 -1.73
CA ALA A 145 -9.37 -3.58 -2.71
C ALA A 145 -8.75 -3.85 -4.09
N ALA A 146 -9.57 -3.87 -5.12
CA ALA A 146 -9.12 -3.98 -6.51
C ALA A 146 -8.98 -2.58 -7.13
N THR A 147 -7.89 -2.35 -7.86
CA THR A 147 -7.62 -1.08 -8.54
C THR A 147 -7.05 -1.30 -9.94
N SER A 148 -7.28 -0.33 -10.80
CA SER A 148 -6.67 -0.25 -12.13
C SER A 148 -6.08 1.16 -12.26
N ALA A 149 -4.83 1.33 -11.87
CA ALA A 149 -4.15 2.58 -12.11
C ALA A 149 -3.44 2.48 -13.49
N PRO A 150 -3.73 3.35 -14.46
CA PRO A 150 -3.93 4.81 -14.32
C PRO A 150 -5.34 5.32 -14.64
N VAL A 151 -6.35 4.48 -14.73
CA VAL A 151 -7.66 4.89 -15.23
C VAL A 151 -8.59 5.31 -14.09
N SER A 152 -8.76 6.64 -13.96
CA SER A 152 -9.89 7.29 -13.28
C SER A 152 -9.99 7.15 -11.75
N TYR A 153 -9.77 8.26 -11.10
CA TYR A 153 -9.91 8.55 -9.65
C TYR A 153 -11.28 8.22 -9.01
N THR A 154 -12.21 7.59 -9.73
CA THR A 154 -13.61 7.48 -9.34
C THR A 154 -13.98 6.24 -8.54
N HIS A 155 -13.07 5.27 -8.34
CA HIS A 155 -13.45 3.98 -7.72
C HIS A 155 -12.64 3.55 -6.49
N LEU A 156 -11.78 4.41 -5.93
CA LEU A 156 -11.25 4.17 -4.58
C LEU A 156 -12.32 4.50 -3.53
N ARG A 157 -13.48 3.87 -3.64
CA ARG A 157 -14.43 3.75 -2.53
C ARG A 157 -13.90 2.70 -1.56
N ALA A 158 -12.87 3.04 -0.80
CA ALA A 158 -12.50 2.33 0.42
C ALA A 158 -13.56 2.56 1.53
N HIS A 159 -14.85 2.62 1.14
CA HIS A 159 -15.91 3.11 2.01
C HIS A 159 -16.55 2.08 2.91
N GLU A 160 -16.30 0.80 2.74
CA GLU A 160 -17.08 -0.21 3.48
C GLU A 160 -16.27 -1.16 4.36
N THR A 161 -14.95 -1.04 4.41
CA THR A 161 -14.10 -2.01 5.11
C THR A 161 -13.42 -1.48 6.38
N LEU A 162 -13.72 -0.25 6.79
CA LEU A 162 -13.21 0.33 8.06
C LEU A 162 -14.34 0.57 9.07
N ARG A 163 -15.31 -0.33 9.14
CA ARG A 163 -16.25 -0.41 10.26
C ARG A 163 -15.94 -1.61 11.13
#